data_f4d24afb9cf506fc97b5eeb6dcffd8ad
#
_entry.id   f4d24afb9cf506fc97b5eeb6dcffd8ad
#
_cell.length_a   1.000
_cell.length_b   1.000
_cell.length_c   1.000
_cell.angle_alpha   90.00
_cell.angle_beta   90.00
_cell.angle_gamma   90.00
#
_symmetry.space_group_name_H-M   'P 1'
#
loop_
_entity.id
_entity.type
_entity.pdbx_description
1 polymer ?
#
loop_
_entity_poly.entity_id
_entity_poly.type
_entity_poly.pdbx_seq_one_letter_code
_entity_poly.pdbx_strand_id
1 'polypeptide(L)'
;MIVSFKLIAAAVVLGICGASMSGVIAQQSTPPTLRVIDYSGDFTMIMAAVPNAYGVTVGLELDTQGYHHVRLSLENATLTDVMNAIVQSSKKYQWRQTGGFIDVWPSAGSNPLLETRISSFNVKDVSPSEAFDQLLNLPEVQASMTALNLKRRAPDVSPGKLSSSRFSVDLEGVSLREALDRIAQESRLEIWIFRNYPNGSFSISSVER
;
A
#
# COMPACT_ATOMS: atom_id res chain seq x y z
N MET A 1 2.23 -25.04 2.79
CA MET A 1 1.34 -25.06 1.61
C MET A 1 1.94 -24.10 0.60
N ILE A 2 2.50 -24.62 -0.49
CA ILE A 2 3.25 -23.81 -1.47
C ILE A 2 2.24 -23.22 -2.43
N VAL A 3 2.08 -21.89 -2.41
CA VAL A 3 1.23 -21.17 -3.37
C VAL A 3 2.08 -20.93 -4.62
N SER A 4 1.79 -21.67 -5.68
CA SER A 4 2.47 -21.50 -6.98
C SER A 4 1.79 -20.40 -7.78
N PHE A 5 2.41 -19.23 -7.85
CA PHE A 5 2.04 -18.19 -8.81
C PHE A 5 2.69 -18.51 -10.17
N LYS A 6 1.91 -18.85 -11.17
CA LYS A 6 2.41 -18.86 -12.55
C LYS A 6 2.25 -17.46 -13.16
N LEU A 7 3.30 -16.66 -13.06
CA LEU A 7 3.42 -15.40 -13.79
C LEU A 7 3.90 -15.74 -15.20
N ILE A 8 3.05 -15.57 -16.21
CA ILE A 8 3.46 -15.65 -17.62
C ILE A 8 3.59 -14.23 -18.13
N ALA A 9 4.82 -13.71 -18.13
CA ALA A 9 5.15 -12.45 -18.79
C ALA A 9 5.27 -12.69 -20.28
N ALA A 10 4.44 -12.06 -21.09
CA ALA A 10 4.60 -12.05 -22.55
C ALA A 10 5.44 -10.84 -22.95
N ALA A 11 6.67 -11.08 -23.39
CA ALA A 11 7.51 -10.08 -24.02
C ALA A 11 6.99 -9.79 -25.44
N VAL A 12 6.62 -8.54 -25.71
CA VAL A 12 6.32 -8.07 -27.08
C VAL A 12 7.61 -7.50 -27.68
N VAL A 13 8.14 -8.21 -28.67
CA VAL A 13 9.24 -7.73 -29.51
C VAL A 13 8.65 -6.81 -30.58
N LEU A 14 9.02 -5.52 -30.55
CA LEU A 14 8.70 -4.55 -31.60
C LEU A 14 9.88 -4.44 -32.59
N GLY A 15 9.61 -4.87 -33.81
CA GLY A 15 10.47 -4.63 -34.95
C GLY A 15 10.39 -3.17 -35.43
N ILE A 16 11.56 -2.54 -35.59
CA ILE A 16 11.71 -1.16 -36.08
C ILE A 16 11.81 -1.21 -37.61
N CYS A 17 10.96 -0.46 -38.32
CA CYS A 17 11.24 0.03 -39.65
C CYS A 17 10.82 1.51 -39.72
N GLY A 18 11.76 2.35 -40.16
CA GLY A 18 11.71 3.78 -40.07
C GLY A 18 10.81 4.49 -41.08
N ALA A 19 10.39 5.70 -40.69
CA ALA A 19 10.33 6.92 -41.53
C ALA A 19 9.89 8.09 -40.65
N SER A 20 10.57 9.20 -40.81
CA SER A 20 10.46 10.47 -40.09
C SER A 20 9.08 11.09 -40.19
N MET A 21 8.46 11.44 -39.05
CA MET A 21 7.63 12.63 -38.88
C MET A 21 7.44 12.89 -37.37
N SER A 22 7.81 14.11 -36.96
CA SER A 22 7.74 14.59 -35.59
C SER A 22 6.29 14.76 -35.12
N GLY A 23 5.77 13.74 -34.52
CA GLY A 23 4.54 13.77 -33.72
C GLY A 23 4.85 13.02 -32.44
N VAL A 24 4.95 13.70 -31.30
CA VAL A 24 5.02 13.06 -29.99
C VAL A 24 3.65 12.41 -29.74
N ILE A 25 3.49 11.20 -30.22
CA ILE A 25 2.38 10.34 -29.78
C ILE A 25 2.78 9.87 -28.39
N ALA A 26 2.15 10.45 -27.37
CA ALA A 26 2.16 9.88 -26.04
C ALA A 26 1.68 8.42 -26.17
N GLN A 27 2.60 7.45 -26.11
CA GLN A 27 2.23 6.06 -25.96
C GLN A 27 1.43 5.93 -24.67
N GLN A 28 0.11 5.86 -24.80
CA GLN A 28 -0.74 5.37 -23.74
C GLN A 28 -0.32 3.92 -23.49
N SER A 29 0.53 3.72 -22.50
CA SER A 29 0.85 2.39 -22.01
C SER A 29 -0.44 1.75 -21.52
N THR A 30 -0.91 0.74 -22.23
CA THR A 30 -2.06 -0.06 -21.76
C THR A 30 -1.76 -0.54 -20.34
N PRO A 31 -2.65 -0.31 -19.38
CA PRO A 31 -2.40 -0.74 -18.02
C PRO A 31 -2.16 -2.26 -18.00
N PRO A 32 -1.24 -2.73 -17.15
CA PRO A 32 -0.94 -4.16 -17.06
C PRO A 32 -2.22 -4.94 -16.72
N THR A 33 -2.47 -6.01 -17.45
CA THR A 33 -3.62 -6.88 -17.27
C THR A 33 -3.14 -8.26 -16.88
N LEU A 34 -3.58 -8.77 -15.74
CA LEU A 34 -3.30 -10.15 -15.36
C LEU A 34 -4.25 -11.09 -16.10
N ARG A 35 -3.67 -12.08 -16.81
CA ARG A 35 -4.47 -12.98 -17.65
C ARG A 35 -5.39 -13.89 -16.86
N VAL A 36 -4.93 -14.38 -15.72
CA VAL A 36 -5.74 -15.24 -14.82
C VAL A 36 -5.32 -14.97 -13.38
N ILE A 37 -6.29 -14.72 -12.52
CA ILE A 37 -6.13 -14.71 -11.08
C ILE A 37 -7.07 -15.77 -10.51
N ASP A 38 -6.51 -16.84 -9.95
CA ASP A 38 -7.26 -17.79 -9.14
C ASP A 38 -6.62 -17.80 -7.75
N TYR A 39 -7.34 -17.25 -6.80
CA TYR A 39 -6.86 -17.07 -5.44
C TYR A 39 -7.91 -17.46 -4.41
N SER A 40 -7.47 -18.20 -3.41
CA SER A 40 -8.28 -18.53 -2.23
C SER A 40 -7.38 -18.49 -1.00
N GLY A 41 -7.56 -17.50 -0.14
CA GLY A 41 -6.68 -17.32 1.01
C GLY A 41 -6.95 -16.05 1.82
N ASP A 42 -5.95 -15.63 2.56
CA ASP A 42 -6.01 -14.46 3.43
C ASP A 42 -6.01 -13.13 2.65
N PHE A 43 -6.82 -12.17 3.11
CA PHE A 43 -6.93 -10.83 2.52
C PHE A 43 -5.58 -10.10 2.49
N THR A 44 -4.79 -10.18 3.56
CA THR A 44 -3.50 -9.50 3.63
C THR A 44 -2.52 -10.03 2.59
N MET A 45 -2.56 -11.34 2.33
CA MET A 45 -1.68 -11.98 1.35
C MET A 45 -2.01 -11.56 -0.09
N ILE A 46 -3.30 -11.47 -0.44
CA ILE A 46 -3.66 -10.97 -1.78
C ILE A 46 -3.32 -9.48 -1.92
N MET A 47 -3.54 -8.68 -0.88
CA MET A 47 -3.16 -7.27 -0.90
C MET A 47 -1.65 -7.06 -1.05
N ALA A 48 -0.82 -7.91 -0.47
CA ALA A 48 0.63 -7.87 -0.64
C ALA A 48 1.09 -8.27 -2.07
N ALA A 49 0.26 -8.97 -2.83
CA ALA A 49 0.57 -9.34 -4.22
C ALA A 49 0.24 -8.24 -5.24
N VAL A 50 -0.70 -7.33 -4.92
CA VAL A 50 -1.16 -6.26 -5.82
C VAL A 50 -0.04 -5.31 -6.26
N PRO A 51 0.85 -4.82 -5.37
CA PRO A 51 1.95 -3.92 -5.74
C PRO A 51 2.83 -4.48 -6.86
N ASN A 52 3.27 -5.72 -6.70
CA ASN A 52 4.13 -6.40 -7.67
C ASN A 52 3.42 -6.65 -9.00
N ALA A 53 2.14 -7.02 -8.96
CA ALA A 53 1.38 -7.34 -10.14
C ALA A 53 1.07 -6.12 -11.02
N TYR A 54 0.87 -4.96 -10.41
CA TYR A 54 0.38 -3.75 -11.09
C TYR A 54 1.31 -2.54 -11.01
N GLY A 55 2.45 -2.65 -10.34
CA GLY A 55 3.43 -1.56 -10.22
C GLY A 55 2.93 -0.38 -9.39
N VAL A 56 2.06 -0.63 -8.43
CA VAL A 56 1.47 0.38 -7.53
C VAL A 56 2.05 0.27 -6.12
N THR A 57 1.82 1.29 -5.29
CA THR A 57 2.06 1.24 -3.85
C THR A 57 0.72 1.14 -3.12
N VAL A 58 0.66 0.40 -2.03
CA VAL A 58 -0.59 0.18 -1.28
C VAL A 58 -0.46 0.67 0.15
N GLY A 59 -1.44 1.46 0.60
CA GLY A 59 -1.69 1.76 2.00
C GLY A 59 -2.86 0.90 2.50
N LEU A 60 -2.60 0.09 3.50
CA LEU A 60 -3.56 -0.89 4.00
C LEU A 60 -3.87 -0.66 5.48
N GLU A 61 -5.11 -0.30 5.77
CA GLU A 61 -5.63 -0.27 7.13
C GLU A 61 -6.39 -1.56 7.41
N LEU A 62 -5.94 -2.33 8.41
CA LEU A 62 -6.54 -3.59 8.80
C LEU A 62 -7.32 -3.48 10.11
N ASP A 63 -8.55 -3.95 10.07
CA ASP A 63 -9.27 -4.34 11.28
C ASP A 63 -8.91 -5.79 11.63
N THR A 64 -8.26 -5.99 12.76
CA THR A 64 -7.80 -7.33 13.19
C THR A 64 -8.91 -8.18 13.79
N GLN A 65 -10.17 -7.73 13.79
CA GLN A 65 -11.29 -8.46 14.37
C GLN A 65 -11.73 -9.71 13.56
N GLY A 66 -10.85 -10.35 12.85
CA GLY A 66 -11.12 -11.63 12.22
C GLY A 66 -10.29 -11.92 10.98
N TYR A 67 -10.18 -13.19 10.67
CA TYR A 67 -9.59 -13.68 9.44
C TYR A 67 -10.51 -13.34 8.27
N HIS A 68 -10.00 -12.62 7.28
CA HIS A 68 -10.75 -12.29 6.08
C HIS A 68 -10.30 -13.20 4.94
N HIS A 69 -11.09 -14.25 4.70
CA HIS A 69 -10.86 -15.13 3.57
C HIS A 69 -11.40 -14.49 2.30
N VAL A 70 -10.57 -14.43 1.27
CA VAL A 70 -10.90 -13.90 -0.05
C VAL A 70 -10.81 -15.03 -1.06
N ARG A 71 -11.81 -15.14 -1.93
CA ARG A 71 -11.78 -16.02 -3.09
C ARG A 71 -12.01 -15.19 -4.35
N LEU A 72 -11.09 -15.31 -5.28
CA LEU A 72 -11.13 -14.62 -6.57
C LEU A 72 -10.91 -15.64 -7.69
N SER A 73 -11.66 -15.47 -8.77
CA SER A 73 -11.39 -16.14 -10.05
C SER A 73 -11.67 -15.11 -11.15
N LEU A 74 -10.62 -14.54 -11.72
CA LEU A 74 -10.69 -13.44 -12.68
C LEU A 74 -9.80 -13.76 -13.89
N GLU A 75 -10.28 -13.41 -15.06
CA GLU A 75 -9.55 -13.49 -16.32
C GLU A 75 -9.36 -12.10 -16.92
N ASN A 76 -8.17 -11.83 -17.46
CA ASN A 76 -7.81 -10.55 -18.10
C ASN A 76 -8.15 -9.31 -17.24
N ALA A 77 -7.93 -9.43 -15.92
CA ALA A 77 -8.38 -8.45 -14.94
C ALA A 77 -7.47 -7.22 -14.91
N THR A 78 -8.08 -6.05 -14.94
CA THR A 78 -7.42 -4.78 -14.61
C THR A 78 -7.23 -4.64 -13.11
N LEU A 79 -6.40 -3.67 -12.69
CA LEU A 79 -6.25 -3.33 -11.26
C LEU A 79 -7.62 -3.04 -10.61
N THR A 80 -8.47 -2.27 -11.28
CA THR A 80 -9.81 -1.93 -10.80
C THR A 80 -10.67 -3.17 -10.59
N ASP A 81 -10.65 -4.12 -11.54
CA ASP A 81 -11.41 -5.38 -11.43
C ASP A 81 -10.96 -6.19 -10.23
N VAL A 82 -9.63 -6.30 -10.04
CA VAL A 82 -9.04 -7.03 -8.91
C VAL A 82 -9.40 -6.38 -7.59
N MET A 83 -9.23 -5.07 -7.46
CA MET A 83 -9.53 -4.35 -6.23
C MET A 83 -11.02 -4.44 -5.86
N ASN A 84 -11.91 -4.28 -6.85
CA ASN A 84 -13.34 -4.44 -6.65
C ASN A 84 -13.70 -5.86 -6.20
N ALA A 85 -13.13 -6.88 -6.83
CA ALA A 85 -13.38 -8.28 -6.45
C ALA A 85 -12.87 -8.59 -5.04
N ILE A 86 -11.69 -8.09 -4.65
CA ILE A 86 -11.13 -8.24 -3.31
C ILE A 86 -12.08 -7.64 -2.26
N VAL A 87 -12.48 -6.38 -2.42
CA VAL A 87 -13.33 -5.71 -1.43
C VAL A 87 -14.75 -6.27 -1.40
N GLN A 88 -15.30 -6.68 -2.55
CA GLN A 88 -16.60 -7.37 -2.61
C GLN A 88 -16.57 -8.73 -1.91
N SER A 89 -15.49 -9.49 -2.08
CA SER A 89 -15.32 -10.78 -1.41
C SER A 89 -15.20 -10.63 0.10
N SER A 90 -14.47 -9.63 0.58
CA SER A 90 -14.28 -9.38 2.01
C SER A 90 -15.51 -8.74 2.67
N LYS A 91 -16.29 -7.91 1.94
CA LYS A 91 -17.45 -7.10 2.41
C LYS A 91 -17.15 -6.16 3.59
N LYS A 92 -15.89 -5.96 3.92
CA LYS A 92 -15.46 -5.20 5.11
C LYS A 92 -14.55 -4.04 4.79
N TYR A 93 -14.10 -3.93 3.53
CA TYR A 93 -13.15 -2.92 3.10
C TYR A 93 -13.70 -2.10 1.94
N GLN A 94 -13.15 -0.93 1.79
CA GLN A 94 -13.32 -0.06 0.64
C GLN A 94 -11.94 0.44 0.19
N TRP A 95 -11.86 0.97 -1.02
CA TRP A 95 -10.61 1.40 -1.59
C TRP A 95 -10.77 2.60 -2.49
N ARG A 96 -9.68 3.31 -2.70
CA ARG A 96 -9.55 4.34 -3.73
C ARG A 96 -8.17 4.28 -4.36
N GLN A 97 -8.05 4.81 -5.56
CA GLN A 97 -6.78 5.01 -6.25
C GLN A 97 -6.54 6.49 -6.47
N THR A 98 -5.32 6.93 -6.15
CA THR A 98 -4.84 8.28 -6.42
C THR A 98 -3.47 8.17 -7.08
N GLY A 99 -3.40 8.44 -8.39
CA GLY A 99 -2.17 8.21 -9.15
C GLY A 99 -1.73 6.74 -9.11
N GLY A 100 -0.47 6.50 -8.76
CA GLY A 100 0.11 5.17 -8.59
C GLY A 100 -0.06 4.56 -7.19
N PHE A 101 -0.94 5.13 -6.36
CA PHE A 101 -1.17 4.74 -4.99
C PHE A 101 -2.59 4.21 -4.78
N ILE A 102 -2.72 3.18 -3.95
CA ILE A 102 -4.00 2.58 -3.55
C ILE A 102 -4.13 2.64 -2.03
N ASP A 103 -5.18 3.28 -1.56
CA ASP A 103 -5.63 3.22 -0.18
C ASP A 103 -6.71 2.15 -0.02
N VAL A 104 -6.61 1.36 1.05
CA VAL A 104 -7.62 0.38 1.46
C VAL A 104 -7.88 0.54 2.95
N TRP A 105 -9.15 0.69 3.32
CA TRP A 105 -9.55 0.87 4.72
C TRP A 105 -10.90 0.19 5.02
N PRO A 106 -11.23 -0.03 6.32
CA PRO A 106 -12.49 -0.66 6.70
C PRO A 106 -13.71 0.14 6.22
N SER A 107 -14.76 -0.53 5.76
CA SER A 107 -16.03 0.12 5.34
C SER A 107 -16.73 0.83 6.49
N ALA A 108 -16.45 0.46 7.73
CA ALA A 108 -16.94 1.14 8.92
C ALA A 108 -16.31 2.53 9.15
N GLY A 109 -15.30 2.88 8.39
CA GLY A 109 -14.55 4.14 8.48
C GLY A 109 -13.08 3.91 8.81
N SER A 110 -12.26 4.90 8.48
CA SER A 110 -10.83 4.93 8.80
C SER A 110 -10.59 5.20 10.29
N ASN A 111 -9.47 4.70 10.81
CA ASN A 111 -9.04 5.04 12.16
C ASN A 111 -8.73 6.55 12.25
N PRO A 112 -9.34 7.28 13.23
CA PRO A 112 -9.16 8.72 13.37
C PRO A 112 -7.70 9.16 13.51
N LEU A 113 -6.82 8.29 14.02
CA LEU A 113 -5.39 8.60 14.10
C LEU A 113 -4.79 8.90 12.72
N LEU A 114 -5.19 8.17 11.68
CA LEU A 114 -4.69 8.36 10.32
C LEU A 114 -5.15 9.69 9.69
N GLU A 115 -6.18 10.31 10.23
CA GLU A 115 -6.67 11.63 9.80
C GLU A 115 -6.03 12.79 10.58
N THR A 116 -5.11 12.48 11.53
CA THR A 116 -4.37 13.52 12.28
C THR A 116 -3.59 14.41 11.33
N ARG A 117 -3.79 15.73 11.44
CA ARG A 117 -3.09 16.72 10.63
C ARG A 117 -1.66 16.87 11.09
N ILE A 118 -0.71 16.68 10.18
CA ILE A 118 0.71 16.91 10.38
C ILE A 118 1.03 18.33 9.89
N SER A 119 1.53 19.16 10.79
CA SER A 119 1.85 20.56 10.47
C SER A 119 3.06 20.65 9.55
N SER A 120 4.11 19.91 9.90
CA SER A 120 5.36 19.82 9.14
C SER A 120 6.09 18.53 9.48
N PHE A 121 6.65 17.87 8.48
CA PHE A 121 7.50 16.70 8.64
C PHE A 121 8.62 16.74 7.61
N ASN A 122 9.86 16.87 8.08
CA ASN A 122 11.04 16.91 7.22
C ASN A 122 12.07 15.91 7.71
N VAL A 123 12.48 14.99 6.84
CA VAL A 123 13.55 14.02 7.11
C VAL A 123 14.52 13.96 5.93
N LYS A 124 15.79 13.75 6.22
CA LYS A 124 16.86 13.67 5.22
C LYS A 124 17.69 12.42 5.45
N ASP A 125 17.91 11.66 4.38
CA ASP A 125 18.79 10.49 4.36
C ASP A 125 18.47 9.49 5.49
N VAL A 126 17.18 9.14 5.61
CA VAL A 126 16.69 8.16 6.60
C VAL A 126 16.17 6.89 5.96
N SER A 127 16.14 5.80 6.71
CA SER A 127 15.41 4.59 6.32
C SER A 127 13.90 4.75 6.52
N PRO A 128 13.07 3.91 5.87
CA PRO A 128 11.61 3.93 6.08
C PRO A 128 11.21 3.73 7.54
N SER A 129 11.88 2.84 8.24
CA SER A 129 11.61 2.58 9.66
C SER A 129 11.90 3.80 10.53
N GLU A 130 13.05 4.46 10.31
CA GLU A 130 13.40 5.71 11.01
C GLU A 130 12.40 6.81 10.72
N ALA A 131 11.93 6.92 9.47
CA ALA A 131 10.92 7.91 9.10
C ALA A 131 9.58 7.66 9.79
N PHE A 132 9.11 6.40 9.82
CA PHE A 132 7.88 6.05 10.55
C PHE A 132 8.01 6.33 12.05
N ASP A 133 9.15 6.02 12.65
CA ASP A 133 9.39 6.30 14.06
C ASP A 133 9.38 7.81 14.34
N GLN A 134 10.04 8.62 13.52
CA GLN A 134 10.03 10.08 13.66
C GLN A 134 8.62 10.66 13.45
N LEU A 135 7.90 10.20 12.42
CA LEU A 135 6.53 10.63 12.13
C LEU A 135 5.59 10.36 13.31
N LEU A 136 5.65 9.15 13.87
CA LEU A 136 4.79 8.77 15.00
C LEU A 136 5.18 9.47 16.31
N ASN A 137 6.36 10.02 16.43
CA ASN A 137 6.80 10.79 17.59
C ASN A 137 6.51 12.30 17.46
N LEU A 138 5.87 12.76 16.38
CA LEU A 138 5.43 14.15 16.27
C LEU A 138 4.43 14.51 17.38
N PRO A 139 4.51 15.72 17.95
CA PRO A 139 3.64 16.15 19.05
C PRO A 139 2.15 16.00 18.74
N GLU A 140 1.71 16.36 17.54
CA GLU A 140 0.32 16.25 17.09
C GLU A 140 -0.15 14.79 16.99
N VAL A 141 0.72 13.87 16.57
CA VAL A 141 0.41 12.43 16.52
C VAL A 141 0.33 11.85 17.93
N GLN A 142 1.25 12.21 18.81
CA GLN A 142 1.26 11.79 20.21
C GLN A 142 0.04 12.32 20.97
N ALA A 143 -0.37 13.58 20.70
CA ALA A 143 -1.59 14.16 21.26
C ALA A 143 -2.85 13.39 20.80
N SER A 144 -2.93 13.07 19.51
CA SER A 144 -4.04 12.28 18.94
C SER A 144 -4.06 10.86 19.50
N MET A 145 -2.91 10.20 19.63
CA MET A 145 -2.82 8.88 20.26
C MET A 145 -3.35 8.91 21.70
N THR A 146 -2.98 9.95 22.45
CA THR A 146 -3.45 10.14 23.82
C THR A 146 -4.97 10.36 23.88
N ALA A 147 -5.49 11.24 23.05
CA ALA A 147 -6.92 11.56 22.98
C ALA A 147 -7.77 10.35 22.56
N LEU A 148 -7.25 9.49 21.68
CA LEU A 148 -7.91 8.28 21.20
C LEU A 148 -7.63 7.05 22.11
N ASN A 149 -6.86 7.23 23.18
CA ASN A 149 -6.40 6.15 24.07
C ASN A 149 -5.74 4.98 23.31
N LEU A 150 -4.94 5.32 22.31
CA LEU A 150 -4.21 4.35 21.46
C LEU A 150 -2.79 4.16 21.98
N LYS A 151 -2.31 2.92 21.90
CA LYS A 151 -0.94 2.56 22.27
C LYS A 151 -0.23 1.90 21.10
N ARG A 152 0.91 2.47 20.72
CA ARG A 152 1.76 1.84 19.73
C ARG A 152 2.37 0.55 20.27
N ARG A 153 2.36 -0.51 19.47
CA ARG A 153 3.09 -1.75 19.73
C ARG A 153 4.10 -2.02 18.60
N ALA A 154 5.08 -2.86 18.89
CA ALA A 154 5.99 -3.32 17.85
C ALA A 154 5.21 -4.04 16.74
N PRO A 155 5.64 -3.94 15.47
CA PRO A 155 5.06 -4.71 14.38
C PRO A 155 5.11 -6.21 14.69
N ASP A 156 4.07 -6.94 14.31
CA ASP A 156 4.00 -8.40 14.51
C ASP A 156 4.90 -9.18 13.53
N VAL A 157 5.51 -8.51 12.58
CA VAL A 157 6.39 -9.12 11.57
C VAL A 157 7.82 -8.91 11.98
N SER A 158 8.58 -9.98 12.00
CA SER A 158 10.05 -9.88 12.12
C SER A 158 10.57 -8.93 11.06
N PRO A 159 11.49 -8.04 11.40
CA PRO A 159 12.09 -7.18 10.40
C PRO A 159 12.66 -8.08 9.30
N GLY A 160 12.05 -8.04 8.13
CA GLY A 160 12.71 -8.45 6.90
C GLY A 160 14.06 -7.76 6.84
N LYS A 161 14.89 -8.07 5.88
CA LYS A 161 16.15 -7.33 5.71
C LYS A 161 15.87 -5.85 5.88
N LEU A 162 16.45 -5.22 6.91
CA LEU A 162 16.34 -3.79 7.13
C LEU A 162 16.65 -3.11 5.80
N SER A 163 15.72 -2.33 5.29
CA SER A 163 15.95 -1.57 4.07
C SER A 163 17.24 -0.81 4.17
N SER A 164 18.10 -1.03 3.20
CA SER A 164 19.27 -0.17 3.00
C SER A 164 18.90 1.09 2.20
N SER A 165 17.68 1.19 1.72
CA SER A 165 17.21 2.36 0.97
C SER A 165 17.09 3.56 1.89
N ARG A 166 17.71 4.66 1.48
CA ARG A 166 17.61 5.94 2.16
C ARG A 166 16.88 6.92 1.27
N PHE A 167 16.09 7.77 1.89
CA PHE A 167 15.29 8.76 1.19
C PHE A 167 15.18 10.05 2.00
N SER A 168 14.66 11.08 1.36
CA SER A 168 14.36 12.35 2.00
C SER A 168 12.95 12.77 1.61
N VAL A 169 12.21 13.34 2.53
CA VAL A 169 10.86 13.85 2.28
C VAL A 169 10.61 15.12 3.08
N ASP A 170 9.87 16.03 2.49
CA ASP A 170 9.44 17.29 3.10
C ASP A 170 7.95 17.47 2.88
N LEU A 171 7.17 17.51 3.96
CA LEU A 171 5.71 17.51 3.94
C LEU A 171 5.18 18.63 4.85
N GLU A 172 4.15 19.32 4.37
CA GLU A 172 3.46 20.36 5.13
C GLU A 172 1.95 20.19 5.01
N GLY A 173 1.27 20.27 6.14
CA GLY A 173 -0.18 20.35 6.19
C GLY A 173 -0.91 19.11 5.63
N VAL A 174 -0.34 17.93 5.73
CA VAL A 174 -0.91 16.66 5.28
C VAL A 174 -1.52 15.86 6.42
N SER A 175 -2.35 14.85 6.14
CA SER A 175 -2.78 13.89 7.14
C SER A 175 -1.67 12.86 7.45
N LEU A 176 -1.77 12.17 8.58
CA LEU A 176 -0.84 11.06 8.90
C LEU A 176 -0.87 9.98 7.80
N ARG A 177 -2.05 9.68 7.26
CA ARG A 177 -2.22 8.76 6.12
C ARG A 177 -1.41 9.22 4.92
N GLU A 178 -1.61 10.47 4.48
CA GLU A 178 -0.89 11.03 3.34
C GLU A 178 0.63 11.07 3.57
N ALA A 179 1.07 11.30 4.82
CA ALA A 179 2.48 11.23 5.17
C ALA A 179 3.04 9.80 5.03
N LEU A 180 2.31 8.78 5.49
CA LEU A 180 2.68 7.37 5.31
C LEU A 180 2.74 7.00 3.84
N ASP A 181 1.77 7.45 3.03
CA ASP A 181 1.72 7.25 1.58
C ASP A 181 2.95 7.82 0.89
N ARG A 182 3.31 9.07 1.24
CA ARG A 182 4.49 9.73 0.69
C ARG A 182 5.79 9.06 1.10
N ILE A 183 5.93 8.66 2.36
CA ILE A 183 7.08 7.88 2.81
C ILE A 183 7.20 6.59 2.00
N ALA A 184 6.10 5.87 1.81
CA ALA A 184 6.10 4.64 1.04
C ALA A 184 6.49 4.84 -0.43
N GLN A 185 6.01 5.90 -1.07
CA GLN A 185 6.37 6.24 -2.45
C GLN A 185 7.85 6.60 -2.59
N GLU A 186 8.34 7.52 -1.77
CA GLU A 186 9.72 8.02 -1.85
C GLU A 186 10.75 6.94 -1.48
N SER A 187 10.40 6.06 -0.56
CA SER A 187 11.24 4.93 -0.14
C SER A 187 11.05 3.66 -0.97
N ARG A 188 10.14 3.69 -1.96
CA ARG A 188 9.82 2.56 -2.84
C ARG A 188 9.31 1.32 -2.11
N LEU A 189 8.58 1.50 -1.02
CA LEU A 189 7.87 0.41 -0.38
C LEU A 189 6.75 -0.11 -1.30
N GLU A 190 6.47 -1.39 -1.22
CA GLU A 190 5.32 -1.99 -1.88
C GLU A 190 4.02 -1.68 -1.14
N ILE A 191 4.07 -1.81 0.18
CA ILE A 191 2.90 -1.65 1.04
C ILE A 191 3.31 -1.14 2.43
N TRP A 192 2.54 -0.23 3.00
CA TRP A 192 2.51 0.01 4.43
C TRP A 192 1.18 -0.53 5.00
N ILE A 193 1.22 -1.04 6.24
CA ILE A 193 0.08 -1.69 6.87
C ILE A 193 -0.11 -1.11 8.27
N PHE A 194 -1.27 -0.51 8.50
CA PHE A 194 -1.74 -0.11 9.81
C PHE A 194 -2.67 -1.20 10.35
N ARG A 195 -2.34 -1.76 11.50
CA ARG A 195 -3.20 -2.75 12.18
C ARG A 195 -3.78 -2.14 13.45
N ASN A 196 -5.09 -2.17 13.54
CA ASN A 196 -5.82 -1.73 14.73
C ASN A 196 -6.25 -2.95 15.55
N TYR A 197 -5.93 -2.99 16.84
CA TYR A 197 -6.22 -4.11 17.73
C TYR A 197 -7.36 -3.75 18.69
N PRO A 198 -8.24 -4.73 19.08
CA PRO A 198 -9.39 -4.48 19.95
C PRO A 198 -9.05 -3.89 21.33
N ASN A 199 -7.81 -4.08 21.79
CA ASN A 199 -7.34 -3.58 23.07
C ASN A 199 -6.87 -2.11 23.05
N GLY A 200 -7.18 -1.36 21.98
CA GLY A 200 -6.75 0.04 21.84
C GLY A 200 -5.26 0.18 21.46
N SER A 201 -4.62 -0.89 20.98
CA SER A 201 -3.28 -0.77 20.45
C SER A 201 -3.27 -0.80 18.92
N PHE A 202 -2.19 -0.31 18.31
CA PHE A 202 -1.97 -0.39 16.88
C PHE A 202 -0.50 -0.70 16.56
N SER A 203 -0.25 -1.19 15.36
CA SER A 203 1.11 -1.28 14.79
C SER A 203 1.14 -0.77 13.36
N ILE A 204 2.30 -0.25 12.94
CA ILE A 204 2.59 0.05 11.53
C ILE A 204 3.75 -0.82 11.09
N SER A 205 3.59 -1.47 9.96
CA SER A 205 4.62 -2.28 9.30
C SER A 205 4.67 -1.97 7.82
N SER A 206 5.76 -2.33 7.17
CA SER A 206 5.93 -2.18 5.72
C SER A 206 6.55 -3.41 5.09
N VAL A 207 6.33 -3.58 3.80
CA VAL A 207 6.99 -4.57 2.95
C VAL A 207 7.70 -3.83 1.83
N GLU A 208 8.93 -4.21 1.57
CA GLU A 208 9.80 -3.64 0.54
C GLU A 208 9.78 -4.48 -0.73
N ARG A 209 10.13 -3.84 -1.85
CA ARG A 209 10.34 -4.50 -3.15
C ARG A 209 11.58 -5.37 -3.16
#